data_ed13f340e4540329b1e5b78a8144fd94
#
_entry.id   ed13f340e4540329b1e5b78a8144fd94
#
_cell.length_a   1.000
_cell.length_b   1.000
_cell.length_c   1.000
_cell.angle_alpha   90.00
_cell.angle_beta   90.00
_cell.angle_gamma   90.00
#
_symmetry.space_group_name_H-M   'P 1'
#
loop_
_entity.id
_entity.type
_entity.pdbx_description
1 polymer ?
#
loop_
_entity_poly.entity_id
_entity_poly.type
_entity_poly.pdbx_seq_one_letter_code
_entity_poly.pdbx_strand_id
1 'polypeptide(L)'
;MKVINMTSNKGNKIANQFIIENEIEDLHTEIYFQSYDSMIAKKVKKMTSDFNRSPIMQYEEKIYLDKNYWDYSVTTGKYRNIFLNETKKETEKKIKDGIYTLTNLND
;
A
#
# COMPACT_ATOMS: atom_id res chain seq x y z
N MET A 1 6.83 -4.79 13.82
CA MET A 1 5.63 -4.17 13.21
C MET A 1 5.44 -2.77 13.77
N LYS A 2 5.21 -1.80 12.91
CA LYS A 2 5.03 -0.41 13.31
C LYS A 2 3.68 0.09 12.79
N VAL A 3 2.85 0.65 13.68
CA VAL A 3 1.55 1.22 13.33
C VAL A 3 1.62 2.73 13.45
N ILE A 4 1.29 3.42 12.36
CA ILE A 4 1.33 4.87 12.28
C ILE A 4 -0.09 5.37 11.97
N ASN A 5 -0.63 6.24 12.81
CA ASN A 5 -1.89 6.90 12.51
C ASN A 5 -1.65 7.96 11.43
N MET A 6 -2.46 7.97 10.37
CA MET A 6 -2.35 9.01 9.35
C MET A 6 -2.66 10.37 9.94
N THR A 7 -1.99 11.40 9.44
CA THR A 7 -2.17 12.78 9.92
C THR A 7 -2.55 13.70 8.77
N SER A 8 -3.30 14.76 9.12
CA SER A 8 -3.66 15.80 8.16
C SER A 8 -2.46 16.72 7.89
N ASN A 9 -2.61 17.62 6.91
CA ASN A 9 -1.59 18.63 6.62
C ASN A 9 -1.27 19.53 7.80
N LYS A 10 -2.18 19.66 8.76
CA LYS A 10 -1.99 20.44 9.98
C LYS A 10 -1.41 19.62 11.13
N GLY A 11 -1.07 18.35 10.91
CA GLY A 11 -0.50 17.47 11.91
C GLY A 11 -1.50 16.82 12.86
N ASN A 12 -2.81 16.95 12.61
CA ASN A 12 -3.84 16.32 13.42
C ASN A 12 -4.06 14.88 13.01
N LYS A 13 -4.25 13.99 13.98
CA LYS A 13 -4.55 12.59 13.71
C LYS A 13 -5.88 12.43 12.98
N ILE A 14 -5.89 11.62 11.95
CA ILE A 14 -7.10 11.28 11.20
C ILE A 14 -7.69 10.01 11.80
N ALA A 15 -8.94 10.06 12.23
CA ALA A 15 -9.59 8.92 12.86
C ALA A 15 -9.66 7.72 11.93
N ASN A 16 -9.35 6.54 12.46
CA ASN A 16 -9.54 5.23 11.80
C ASN A 16 -8.73 4.99 10.51
N GLN A 17 -7.67 5.77 10.29
CA GLN A 17 -6.81 5.61 9.12
C GLN A 17 -5.37 5.34 9.57
N PHE A 18 -4.84 4.18 9.21
CA PHE A 18 -3.55 3.71 9.72
C PHE A 18 -2.65 3.18 8.61
N ILE A 19 -1.35 3.43 8.78
CA ILE A 19 -0.30 2.79 7.98
C ILE A 19 0.40 1.78 8.88
N ILE A 20 0.54 0.55 8.41
CA ILE A 20 1.18 -0.52 9.17
C ILE A 20 2.39 -0.98 8.39
N GLU A 21 3.58 -0.79 8.97
CA GLU A 21 4.83 -1.24 8.38
C GLU A 21 5.29 -2.52 9.06
N ASN A 22 5.65 -3.50 8.26
CA ASN A 22 6.13 -4.79 8.75
C ASN A 22 7.38 -5.20 7.99
N GLU A 23 8.51 -5.25 8.67
CA GLU A 23 9.75 -5.77 8.11
C GLU A 23 9.74 -7.28 8.23
N ILE A 24 9.65 -7.97 7.09
CA ILE A 24 9.59 -9.43 7.06
C ILE A 24 10.99 -10.02 7.22
N GLU A 25 11.96 -9.43 6.52
CA GLU A 25 13.36 -9.81 6.57
C GLU A 25 14.18 -8.65 6.01
N ASP A 26 15.51 -8.79 6.00
CA ASP A 26 16.37 -7.76 5.43
C ASP A 26 15.97 -7.48 3.99
N LEU A 27 15.80 -6.21 3.66
CA LEU A 27 15.46 -5.74 2.29
C LEU A 27 14.06 -6.16 1.82
N HIS A 28 13.20 -6.66 2.71
CA HIS A 28 11.82 -7.01 2.40
C HIS A 28 10.87 -6.37 3.42
N THR A 29 10.09 -5.39 2.97
CA THR A 29 9.14 -4.66 3.81
C THR A 29 7.76 -4.72 3.20
N GLU A 30 6.75 -4.90 4.04
CA GLU A 30 5.33 -4.81 3.64
C GLU A 30 4.70 -3.63 4.35
N ILE A 31 3.98 -2.80 3.61
CA ILE A 31 3.31 -1.62 4.13
C ILE A 31 1.83 -1.71 3.79
N TYR A 32 0.98 -1.70 4.82
CA TYR A 32 -0.47 -1.81 4.66
C TYR A 32 -1.14 -0.47 4.94
N PHE A 33 -2.21 -0.20 4.21
CA PHE A 33 -3.15 0.85 4.57
C PHE A 33 -4.41 0.19 5.14
N GLN A 34 -4.74 0.51 6.40
CA GLN A 34 -5.95 0.07 7.07
C GLN A 34 -6.90 1.25 7.23
N SER A 35 -8.15 1.06 6.81
CA SER A 35 -9.23 2.04 7.00
C SER A 35 -10.30 1.38 7.87
N TYR A 36 -10.56 1.97 9.04
CA TYR A 36 -11.42 1.36 10.06
C TYR A 36 -10.87 -0.02 10.44
N ASP A 37 -11.62 -1.09 10.24
CA ASP A 37 -11.24 -2.46 10.63
C ASP A 37 -10.73 -3.29 9.46
N SER A 38 -10.59 -2.69 8.27
CA SER A 38 -10.27 -3.44 7.05
C SER A 38 -8.96 -3.03 6.42
N MET A 39 -8.19 -4.01 5.96
CA MET A 39 -7.01 -3.75 5.13
C MET A 39 -7.47 -3.43 3.72
N ILE A 40 -7.02 -2.29 3.19
CA ILE A 40 -7.46 -1.76 1.89
C ILE A 40 -6.41 -2.02 0.81
N ALA A 41 -5.15 -1.78 1.14
CA ALA A 41 -4.04 -1.86 0.20
C ALA A 41 -2.77 -2.35 0.88
N LYS A 42 -1.88 -2.94 0.09
CA LYS A 42 -0.60 -3.45 0.57
C LYS A 42 0.48 -3.16 -0.48
N LYS A 43 1.58 -2.57 -0.04
CA LYS A 43 2.80 -2.40 -0.84
C LYS A 43 3.83 -3.41 -0.37
N VAL A 44 4.36 -4.21 -1.27
CA VAL A 44 5.47 -5.12 -0.98
C VAL A 44 6.71 -4.53 -1.64
N LYS A 45 7.69 -4.20 -0.83
CA LYS A 45 8.95 -3.61 -1.28
C LYS A 45 10.09 -4.61 -1.05
N LYS A 46 10.76 -4.98 -2.12
CA LYS A 46 11.92 -5.86 -2.05
C LYS A 46 13.09 -5.21 -2.75
N MET A 47 14.24 -5.20 -2.09
CA MET A 47 15.49 -4.81 -2.73
C MET A 47 16.20 -6.06 -3.16
N THR A 48 16.52 -6.14 -4.45
CA THR A 48 17.25 -7.27 -5.02
C THR A 48 18.58 -6.76 -5.57
N SER A 49 19.60 -7.60 -5.46
CA SER A 49 20.92 -7.31 -5.96
C SER A 49 21.40 -8.51 -6.76
N ASP A 50 21.77 -8.30 -8.00
CA ASP A 50 22.39 -9.32 -8.82
C ASP A 50 23.85 -8.92 -9.06
N PHE A 51 24.73 -9.44 -8.20
CA PHE A 51 26.14 -9.10 -8.23
C PHE A 51 26.85 -9.57 -9.51
N ASN A 52 26.25 -10.50 -10.25
CA ASN A 52 26.81 -10.99 -11.50
C ASN A 52 26.44 -10.09 -12.69
N ARG A 53 25.35 -9.36 -12.60
CA ARG A 53 24.84 -8.50 -13.67
C ARG A 53 25.00 -7.02 -13.37
N SER A 54 24.78 -6.63 -12.12
CA SER A 54 24.84 -5.25 -11.70
C SER A 54 25.20 -5.16 -10.22
N PRO A 55 26.20 -4.37 -9.86
CA PRO A 55 26.49 -4.10 -8.43
C PRO A 55 25.46 -3.15 -7.79
N ILE A 56 24.54 -2.60 -8.58
CA ILE A 56 23.52 -1.67 -8.09
C ILE A 56 22.33 -2.47 -7.58
N MET A 57 21.91 -2.20 -6.34
CA MET A 57 20.71 -2.80 -5.77
C MET A 57 19.50 -2.30 -6.52
N GLN A 58 18.68 -3.25 -6.99
CA GLN A 58 17.43 -2.95 -7.66
C GLN A 58 16.29 -3.00 -6.67
N TYR A 59 15.35 -2.08 -6.85
CA TYR A 59 14.19 -1.94 -6.00
C TYR A 59 12.96 -2.45 -6.75
N GLU A 60 12.23 -3.38 -6.13
CA GLU A 60 11.01 -3.92 -6.70
C GLU A 60 9.84 -3.61 -5.78
N GLU A 61 8.77 -3.04 -6.33
CA GLU A 61 7.56 -2.75 -5.58
C GLU A 61 6.36 -3.37 -6.28
N LYS A 62 5.55 -4.10 -5.50
CA LYS A 62 4.28 -4.65 -5.96
C LYS A 62 3.17 -4.15 -5.08
N ILE A 63 2.02 -3.83 -5.67
CA ILE A 63 0.87 -3.31 -4.96
C ILE A 63 -0.32 -4.24 -5.13
N TYR A 64 -0.93 -4.58 -4.00
CA TYR A 64 -2.12 -5.41 -3.90
C TYR A 64 -3.23 -4.59 -3.28
N LEU A 65 -4.45 -4.74 -3.79
CA LEU A 65 -5.64 -4.09 -3.25
C LEU A 65 -6.62 -5.16 -2.81
N ASP A 66 -7.34 -4.90 -1.72
CA ASP A 66 -8.36 -5.84 -1.28
C ASP A 66 -9.53 -5.83 -2.25
N LYS A 67 -9.90 -7.00 -2.75
CA LYS A 67 -10.92 -7.13 -3.79
C LYS A 67 -12.31 -6.66 -3.36
N ASN A 68 -12.60 -6.66 -2.04
CA ASN A 68 -13.91 -6.28 -1.52
C ASN A 68 -13.94 -4.85 -0.96
N TYR A 69 -12.80 -4.33 -0.50
CA TYR A 69 -12.76 -3.07 0.25
C TYR A 69 -11.95 -1.96 -0.38
N TRP A 70 -11.27 -2.19 -1.50
CA TRP A 70 -10.38 -1.18 -2.08
C TRP A 70 -11.12 0.12 -2.44
N ASP A 71 -12.41 0.06 -2.70
CA ASP A 71 -13.22 1.22 -3.11
C ASP A 71 -14.61 1.21 -2.45
N TYR A 72 -14.69 0.83 -1.17
CA TYR A 72 -16.01 0.64 -0.56
C TYR A 72 -16.65 1.90 0.03
N SER A 73 -15.90 3.00 0.20
CA SER A 73 -16.46 4.27 0.67
C SER A 73 -15.66 5.46 0.16
N VAL A 74 -16.28 6.65 0.21
CA VAL A 74 -15.63 7.90 -0.19
C VAL A 74 -14.46 8.22 0.73
N THR A 75 -14.64 8.04 2.05
CA THR A 75 -13.59 8.28 3.04
C THR A 75 -12.40 7.37 2.82
N THR A 76 -12.63 6.07 2.67
CA THR A 76 -11.57 5.11 2.39
C THR A 76 -10.85 5.44 1.08
N GLY A 77 -11.61 5.83 0.05
CA GLY A 77 -11.04 6.21 -1.25
C GLY A 77 -10.12 7.42 -1.17
N LYS A 78 -10.49 8.41 -0.38
CA LYS A 78 -9.65 9.60 -0.17
C LYS A 78 -8.28 9.24 0.39
N TYR A 79 -8.23 8.41 1.43
CA TYR A 79 -6.98 8.05 2.07
C TYR A 79 -6.21 6.97 1.29
N ARG A 80 -6.90 6.10 0.56
CA ARG A 80 -6.27 5.21 -0.40
C ARG A 80 -5.50 6.02 -1.46
N ASN A 81 -6.11 7.08 -1.99
CA ASN A 81 -5.45 7.93 -2.98
C ASN A 81 -4.19 8.58 -2.42
N ILE A 82 -4.21 8.98 -1.15
CA ILE A 82 -3.03 9.52 -0.48
C ILE A 82 -1.96 8.43 -0.31
N PHE A 83 -2.35 7.24 0.14
CA PHE A 83 -1.44 6.12 0.33
C PHE A 83 -0.76 5.69 -0.97
N LEU A 84 -1.50 5.65 -2.07
CA LEU A 84 -0.99 5.27 -3.39
C LEU A 84 -0.40 6.46 -4.15
N ASN A 85 -0.63 7.69 -3.69
CA ASN A 85 -0.21 8.92 -4.35
C ASN A 85 -0.73 9.01 -5.79
N GLU A 86 -2.02 8.77 -5.96
CA GLU A 86 -2.66 8.80 -7.27
C GLU A 86 -4.17 9.01 -7.15
N THR A 87 -4.83 9.22 -8.28
CA THR A 87 -6.29 9.37 -8.34
C THR A 87 -6.97 8.01 -8.47
N LYS A 88 -8.27 7.95 -8.19
CA LYS A 88 -9.06 6.73 -8.38
C LYS A 88 -9.00 6.23 -9.83
N LYS A 89 -9.05 7.13 -10.81
CA LYS A 89 -8.96 6.75 -12.23
C LYS A 89 -7.64 6.08 -12.55
N GLU A 90 -6.55 6.59 -12.00
CA GLU A 90 -5.23 5.99 -12.18
C GLU A 90 -5.17 4.61 -11.54
N THR A 91 -5.77 4.45 -10.36
CA THR A 91 -5.85 3.16 -9.68
C THR A 91 -6.67 2.16 -10.49
N GLU A 92 -7.84 2.57 -10.99
CA GLU A 92 -8.70 1.73 -11.83
C GLU A 92 -7.98 1.25 -13.08
N LYS A 93 -7.24 2.14 -13.72
CA LYS A 93 -6.46 1.80 -14.92
C LYS A 93 -5.39 0.78 -14.60
N LYS A 94 -4.68 0.95 -13.50
CA LYS A 94 -3.62 0.01 -13.08
C LYS A 94 -4.17 -1.37 -12.71
N ILE A 95 -5.37 -1.43 -12.15
CA ILE A 95 -6.06 -2.70 -11.91
C ILE A 95 -6.39 -3.37 -13.25
N LYS A 96 -6.96 -2.61 -14.18
CA LYS A 96 -7.35 -3.12 -15.50
C LYS A 96 -6.14 -3.62 -16.29
N ASP A 97 -5.02 -2.90 -16.21
CA ASP A 97 -3.80 -3.23 -16.95
C ASP A 97 -2.97 -4.34 -16.25
N GLY A 98 -3.42 -4.85 -15.11
CA GLY A 98 -2.72 -5.91 -14.38
C GLY A 98 -1.51 -5.43 -13.58
N ILE A 99 -1.31 -4.12 -13.44
CA ILE A 99 -0.21 -3.55 -12.65
C ILE A 99 -0.48 -3.75 -11.16
N TYR A 100 -1.73 -3.53 -10.73
CA TYR A 100 -2.19 -3.82 -9.37
C TYR A 100 -2.98 -5.13 -9.36
N THR A 101 -2.79 -5.92 -8.32
CA THR A 101 -3.48 -7.19 -8.14
C THR A 101 -4.57 -7.06 -7.09
N LEU A 102 -5.79 -7.48 -7.45
CA LEU A 102 -6.88 -7.59 -6.48
C LEU A 102 -6.79 -8.94 -5.79
N THR A 103 -6.80 -8.94 -4.48
CA THR A 103 -6.71 -10.15 -3.68
C THR A 103 -7.43 -9.96 -2.35
N ASN A 104 -7.51 -11.00 -1.54
CA ASN A 104 -8.09 -10.89 -0.21
C ASN A 104 -7.00 -10.53 0.80
N LEU A 105 -7.13 -9.37 1.44
CA LEU A 105 -6.18 -8.89 2.46
C LEU A 105 -6.73 -9.03 3.89
N ASN A 106 -7.95 -9.54 4.08
CA ASN A 106 -8.66 -9.44 5.36
C ASN A 106 -8.96 -10.78 6.05
N ASP A 107 -8.35 -11.85 5.65
CA ASP A 107 -8.57 -13.14 6.32
C ASP A 107 -7.39 -13.59 7.13
#